data_c74836d0ff6ab825f908aa653cc7eead
#
_entry.id   c74836d0ff6ab825f908aa653cc7eead
#
_cell.length_a   1.000
_cell.length_b   1.000
_cell.length_c   1.000
_cell.angle_alpha   90.00
_cell.angle_beta   90.00
_cell.angle_gamma   90.00
#
_symmetry.space_group_name_H-M   'P 1'
#
loop_
_entity.id
_entity.type
_entity.pdbx_description
1 polymer ?
#
loop_
_entity_poly.entity_id
_entity_poly.type
_entity_poly.pdbx_seq_one_letter_code
_entity_poly.pdbx_strand_id
1 'polypeptide(L)'
;MKDSVKAAVKHISDFEQTASKIAAESGYDYVVCGHIHEPIIRSYETPTGSVHYLNSGDWIENLSGLEYTNGRWELVYYANLALEPETEMEPNIRGLSNDIIDLQTAYLRHRQVAKAG
;
A
#
# COMPACT_ATOMS: atom_id res chain seq x y z
N MET A 1 5.64 -23.84 -15.63
CA MET A 1 5.18 -22.51 -15.56
C MET A 1 3.86 -22.37 -14.86
N LYS A 2 2.85 -23.10 -15.26
CA LYS A 2 1.58 -23.00 -14.60
C LYS A 2 1.66 -23.36 -13.12
N ASP A 3 2.46 -24.36 -12.80
CA ASP A 3 2.58 -24.79 -11.42
C ASP A 3 3.25 -23.73 -10.55
N SER A 4 4.20 -22.98 -11.10
CA SER A 4 4.88 -21.94 -10.35
C SER A 4 3.94 -20.78 -10.04
N VAL A 5 3.07 -20.44 -11.01
CA VAL A 5 2.12 -19.37 -10.80
C VAL A 5 1.09 -19.77 -9.76
N LYS A 6 0.61 -21.02 -9.82
CA LYS A 6 -0.35 -21.49 -8.85
C LYS A 6 0.25 -21.50 -7.45
N ALA A 7 1.50 -21.91 -7.33
CA ALA A 7 2.17 -21.92 -6.05
C ALA A 7 2.33 -20.51 -5.48
N ALA A 8 2.66 -19.55 -6.34
CA ALA A 8 2.81 -18.19 -5.90
C ALA A 8 1.48 -17.59 -5.42
N VAL A 9 0.40 -17.84 -6.17
CA VAL A 9 -0.92 -17.35 -5.80
C VAL A 9 -1.36 -17.97 -4.48
N LYS A 10 -1.10 -19.27 -4.30
CA LYS A 10 -1.45 -19.92 -3.07
C LYS A 10 -0.66 -19.35 -1.90
N HIS A 11 0.60 -19.07 -2.10
CA HIS A 11 1.45 -18.51 -1.06
C HIS A 11 0.92 -17.14 -0.61
N ILE A 12 0.51 -16.29 -1.55
CA ILE A 12 -0.06 -14.98 -1.23
C ILE A 12 -1.34 -15.17 -0.45
N SER A 13 -2.22 -16.04 -0.91
CA SER A 13 -3.49 -16.29 -0.23
C SER A 13 -3.28 -16.83 1.18
N ASP A 14 -2.35 -17.75 1.34
CA ASP A 14 -2.07 -18.33 2.65
C ASP A 14 -1.51 -17.25 3.59
N PHE A 15 -0.67 -16.37 3.10
CA PHE A 15 -0.11 -15.30 3.90
C PHE A 15 -1.22 -14.37 4.38
N GLU A 16 -2.10 -13.96 3.47
CA GLU A 16 -3.19 -13.05 3.82
C GLU A 16 -4.13 -13.68 4.84
N GLN A 17 -4.49 -14.92 4.64
CA GLN A 17 -5.39 -15.61 5.55
C GLN A 17 -4.77 -15.82 6.92
N THR A 18 -3.50 -16.18 6.95
CA THR A 18 -2.80 -16.39 8.21
C THR A 18 -2.69 -15.08 9.00
N ALA A 19 -2.31 -14.01 8.33
CA ALA A 19 -2.20 -12.71 9.00
C ALA A 19 -3.56 -12.28 9.54
N SER A 20 -4.61 -12.47 8.74
CA SER A 20 -5.96 -12.09 9.15
C SER A 20 -6.45 -12.92 10.33
N LYS A 21 -6.12 -14.20 10.33
CA LYS A 21 -6.51 -15.07 11.42
C LYS A 21 -5.84 -14.66 12.73
N ILE A 22 -4.55 -14.37 12.67
CA ILE A 22 -3.80 -13.94 13.84
C ILE A 22 -4.40 -12.64 14.39
N ALA A 23 -4.71 -11.70 13.51
CA ALA A 23 -5.27 -10.44 13.93
C ALA A 23 -6.64 -10.64 14.58
N ALA A 24 -7.49 -11.46 13.99
CA ALA A 24 -8.81 -11.72 14.53
C ALA A 24 -8.73 -12.39 15.90
N GLU A 25 -7.84 -13.35 16.04
CA GLU A 25 -7.65 -14.04 17.31
C GLU A 25 -7.11 -13.13 18.38
N SER A 26 -6.41 -12.10 17.97
CA SER A 26 -5.86 -11.11 18.91
C SER A 26 -6.83 -9.96 19.19
N GLY A 27 -7.99 -9.99 18.56
CA GLY A 27 -9.00 -8.96 18.80
C GLY A 27 -8.82 -7.69 18.00
N TYR A 28 -8.07 -7.74 16.91
CA TYR A 28 -7.84 -6.55 16.09
C TYR A 28 -8.77 -6.53 14.89
N ASP A 29 -9.15 -5.33 14.45
CA ASP A 29 -10.02 -5.16 13.30
C ASP A 29 -9.23 -5.00 12.02
N TYR A 30 -7.96 -4.62 12.12
CA TYR A 30 -7.12 -4.35 10.96
C TYR A 30 -5.78 -5.05 11.12
N VAL A 31 -5.22 -5.50 10.00
CA VAL A 31 -3.84 -5.98 9.99
C VAL A 31 -3.15 -5.35 8.78
N VAL A 32 -2.01 -4.74 9.01
CA VAL A 32 -1.25 -4.07 7.96
C VAL A 32 0.03 -4.86 7.73
N CYS A 33 0.27 -5.23 6.51
CA CYS A 33 1.42 -6.04 6.15
C CYS A 33 2.16 -5.47 4.95
N GLY A 34 3.36 -5.94 4.75
CA GLY A 34 4.15 -5.70 3.57
C GLY A 34 4.69 -7.02 3.08
N HIS A 35 5.95 -7.06 2.72
CA HIS A 35 6.72 -8.29 2.44
C HIS A 35 6.37 -9.03 1.14
N ILE A 36 5.12 -9.32 0.86
CA ILE A 36 4.80 -10.09 -0.33
C ILE A 36 4.57 -9.21 -1.56
N HIS A 37 4.75 -7.92 -1.42
CA HIS A 37 4.72 -6.97 -2.54
C HIS A 37 3.41 -6.99 -3.33
N GLU A 38 2.30 -7.28 -2.64
CA GLU A 38 1.01 -7.35 -3.31
C GLU A 38 0.08 -6.35 -2.67
N PRO A 39 -0.02 -5.14 -3.20
CA PRO A 39 -0.83 -4.11 -2.59
C PRO A 39 -2.32 -4.43 -2.70
N ILE A 40 -2.99 -4.44 -1.57
CA ILE A 40 -4.41 -4.75 -1.56
C ILE A 40 -5.07 -4.33 -0.27
N ILE A 41 -6.33 -4.03 -0.32
CA ILE A 41 -7.16 -3.85 0.85
C ILE A 41 -8.30 -4.84 0.67
N ARG A 42 -8.43 -5.78 1.59
CA ARG A 42 -9.41 -6.85 1.46
C ARG A 42 -9.93 -7.25 2.84
N SER A 43 -11.22 -7.56 2.92
CA SER A 43 -11.79 -8.03 4.18
C SER A 43 -11.78 -9.54 4.21
N TYR A 44 -11.47 -10.10 5.36
CA TYR A 44 -11.48 -11.53 5.57
C TYR A 44 -12.39 -11.88 6.72
N GLU A 45 -13.19 -12.94 6.52
CA GLU A 45 -14.02 -13.47 7.57
C GLU A 45 -13.26 -14.63 8.17
N THR A 46 -13.12 -14.64 9.47
CA THR A 46 -12.46 -15.75 10.17
C THR A 46 -13.39 -16.31 11.21
N PRO A 47 -13.09 -17.49 11.75
CA PRO A 47 -13.97 -18.05 12.79
C PRO A 47 -14.09 -17.17 14.03
N THR A 48 -13.14 -16.28 14.28
CA THR A 48 -13.18 -15.43 15.45
C THR A 48 -13.57 -13.99 15.14
N GLY A 49 -13.87 -13.67 13.89
CA GLY A 49 -14.31 -12.33 13.53
C GLY A 49 -13.86 -11.88 12.16
N SER A 50 -14.28 -10.69 11.77
CA SER A 50 -13.90 -10.10 10.50
C SER A 50 -12.69 -9.22 10.68
N VAL A 51 -11.79 -9.21 9.73
CA VAL A 51 -10.57 -8.40 9.77
C VAL A 51 -10.37 -7.76 8.41
N HIS A 52 -9.90 -6.54 8.41
CA HIS A 52 -9.50 -5.87 7.18
C HIS A 52 -8.00 -6.07 7.01
N TYR A 53 -7.64 -6.77 5.96
CA TYR A 53 -6.24 -7.02 5.63
C TYR A 53 -5.78 -5.95 4.66
N LEU A 54 -4.65 -5.29 4.98
CA LEU A 54 -4.12 -4.25 4.15
C LEU A 54 -2.66 -4.55 3.87
N ASN A 55 -2.26 -4.48 2.62
CA ASN A 55 -0.86 -4.65 2.28
C ASN A 55 -0.41 -3.42 1.49
N SER A 56 0.68 -2.82 1.93
CA SER A 56 1.16 -1.58 1.33
C SER A 56 1.84 -1.80 -0.03
N GLY A 57 2.15 -3.04 -0.36
CA GLY A 57 2.85 -3.30 -1.62
C GLY A 57 4.33 -3.07 -1.47
N ASP A 58 4.92 -2.44 -2.47
CA ASP A 58 6.36 -2.22 -2.49
C ASP A 58 6.71 -0.94 -3.23
N TRP A 59 7.96 -0.54 -3.15
CA TRP A 59 8.42 0.66 -3.82
C TRP A 59 9.29 0.36 -5.03
N ILE A 60 9.36 -0.89 -5.45
CA ILE A 60 10.15 -1.30 -6.58
C ILE A 60 9.30 -1.51 -7.82
N GLU A 61 8.25 -2.31 -7.69
CA GLU A 61 7.39 -2.59 -8.81
C GLU A 61 6.11 -1.79 -8.81
N ASN A 62 5.46 -1.74 -7.67
CA ASN A 62 4.16 -1.10 -7.57
C ASN A 62 4.21 0.36 -7.17
N LEU A 63 5.24 0.77 -6.45
CA LEU A 63 5.36 2.12 -5.92
C LEU A 63 4.07 2.49 -5.21
N SER A 64 3.64 1.64 -4.30
CA SER A 64 2.38 1.82 -3.61
C SER A 64 2.55 2.01 -2.11
N GLY A 65 1.55 2.55 -1.48
CA GLY A 65 1.55 2.75 -0.04
C GLY A 65 0.13 2.80 0.47
N LEU A 66 -0.02 2.79 1.79
CA LEU A 66 -1.31 2.90 2.43
C LEU A 66 -1.44 4.25 3.10
N GLU A 67 -2.60 4.84 3.00
CA GLU A 67 -2.88 6.10 3.64
C GLU A 67 -4.15 5.98 4.46
N TYR A 68 -4.12 6.47 5.69
CA TYR A 68 -5.30 6.47 6.54
C TYR A 68 -5.71 7.92 6.78
N THR A 69 -6.90 8.28 6.35
CA THR A 69 -7.38 9.65 6.50
C THR A 69 -8.87 9.64 6.77
N ASN A 70 -9.30 10.36 7.79
CA ASN A 70 -10.70 10.48 8.13
C ASN A 70 -11.40 9.13 8.31
N GLY A 71 -10.74 8.22 8.95
CA GLY A 71 -11.33 6.90 9.22
C GLY A 71 -11.30 5.94 8.05
N ARG A 72 -10.62 6.27 6.97
CA ARG A 72 -10.58 5.40 5.80
C ARG A 72 -9.17 5.07 5.40
N TRP A 73 -8.96 3.82 5.01
CA TRP A 73 -7.71 3.35 4.45
C TRP A 73 -7.79 3.37 2.94
N GLU A 74 -6.74 3.83 2.30
CA GLU A 74 -6.68 3.84 0.84
C GLU A 74 -5.32 3.39 0.36
N LEU A 75 -5.29 2.71 -0.78
CA LEU A 75 -4.05 2.40 -1.44
C LEU A 75 -3.70 3.55 -2.36
N VAL A 76 -2.47 3.99 -2.28
CA VAL A 76 -2.00 5.11 -3.10
C VAL A 76 -0.86 4.60 -3.97
N TYR A 77 -0.89 4.91 -5.24
CA TYR A 77 0.15 4.51 -6.16
C TYR A 77 0.95 5.72 -6.59
N TYR A 78 2.23 5.71 -6.25
CA TYR A 78 3.08 6.83 -6.53
C TYR A 78 3.28 7.08 -8.02
N ALA A 79 3.17 6.04 -8.82
CA ALA A 79 3.27 6.22 -10.25
C ALA A 79 2.23 7.20 -10.78
N ASN A 80 1.05 7.24 -10.16
CA ASN A 80 0.02 8.18 -10.57
C ASN A 80 0.39 9.61 -10.20
N LEU A 81 1.15 9.78 -9.15
CA LEU A 81 1.59 11.10 -8.76
C LEU A 81 2.66 11.60 -9.71
N ALA A 82 3.47 10.70 -10.21
CA ALA A 82 4.56 11.08 -11.08
C ALA A 82 4.08 11.59 -12.44
N LEU A 83 2.81 11.44 -12.74
CA LEU A 83 2.30 11.93 -13.99
C LEU A 83 1.85 13.38 -13.87
N GLU A 84 1.95 13.97 -12.69
CA GLU A 84 1.53 15.34 -12.53
C GLU A 84 2.53 16.25 -13.18
N PRO A 85 2.08 17.24 -13.87
CA PRO A 85 2.97 18.08 -14.64
C PRO A 85 3.93 18.93 -13.87
N GLU A 86 3.71 19.11 -12.67
CA GLU A 86 4.59 19.99 -11.99
C GLU A 86 5.81 19.38 -11.66
N THR A 87 6.06 18.40 -12.27
CA THR A 87 7.30 17.79 -12.07
C THR A 87 8.38 18.72 -12.42
N GLU A 88 8.11 19.78 -12.98
CA GLU A 88 9.21 20.61 -13.25
C GLU A 88 9.66 21.15 -12.00
N MET A 89 9.33 20.60 -11.00
CA MET A 89 9.94 20.85 -9.88
C MET A 89 11.35 20.71 -10.10
N GLU A 90 12.14 21.59 -9.79
CA GLU A 90 13.46 21.60 -9.99
C GLU A 90 14.10 20.48 -9.39
N PRO A 91 14.74 19.78 -10.02
CA PRO A 91 15.39 18.62 -9.54
C PRO A 91 16.58 19.05 -8.80
N ASN A 92 16.54 19.86 -7.98
CA ASN A 92 17.59 20.30 -7.39
C ASN A 92 18.02 19.48 -6.34
N ILE A 93 18.36 18.41 -6.52
CA ILE A 93 18.62 17.47 -5.60
C ILE A 93 19.97 17.53 -5.07
N ARG A 94 20.15 17.65 -3.87
CA ARG A 94 21.39 17.68 -3.31
C ARG A 94 21.74 16.44 -2.61
N GLY A 95 21.00 15.40 -2.63
CA GLY A 95 21.35 14.17 -1.97
C GLY A 95 20.13 13.34 -1.78
N LEU A 96 20.30 12.13 -1.20
CA LEU A 96 19.19 11.22 -1.06
C LEU A 96 18.11 11.74 -0.17
N SER A 97 18.46 12.47 0.84
CA SER A 97 17.43 13.00 1.74
C SER A 97 16.56 13.99 1.02
N ASN A 98 17.12 14.73 0.07
CA ASN A 98 16.34 15.66 -0.69
C ASN A 98 15.42 14.93 -1.64
N ASP A 99 15.87 13.80 -2.17
CA ASP A 99 15.03 13.00 -3.04
C ASP A 99 13.80 12.52 -2.29
N ILE A 100 13.98 12.07 -1.07
CA ILE A 100 12.88 11.58 -0.27
C ILE A 100 11.91 12.71 0.06
N ILE A 101 12.43 13.87 0.37
CA ILE A 101 11.60 15.03 0.68
C ILE A 101 10.78 15.42 -0.54
N ASP A 102 11.38 15.38 -1.71
CA ASP A 102 10.68 15.73 -2.94
C ASP A 102 9.54 14.75 -3.22
N LEU A 103 9.77 13.47 -2.96
CA LEU A 103 8.74 12.47 -3.17
C LEU A 103 7.57 12.71 -2.21
N GLN A 104 7.87 13.02 -0.96
CA GLN A 104 6.84 13.29 0.01
C GLN A 104 6.05 14.53 -0.35
N THR A 105 6.72 15.55 -0.84
CA THR A 105 6.07 16.79 -1.23
C THR A 105 5.13 16.55 -2.40
N ALA A 106 5.56 15.77 -3.39
CA ALA A 106 4.73 15.46 -4.53
C ALA A 106 3.50 14.66 -4.10
N TYR A 107 3.69 13.72 -3.18
CA TYR A 107 2.60 12.92 -2.67
C TYR A 107 1.57 13.79 -1.95
N LEU A 108 2.02 14.67 -1.08
CA LEU A 108 1.11 15.54 -0.34
C LEU A 108 0.37 16.50 -1.25
N ARG A 109 1.04 16.99 -2.27
CA ARG A 109 0.42 17.88 -3.23
C ARG A 109 -0.70 17.17 -4.00
N HIS A 110 -0.46 15.93 -4.39
CA HIS A 110 -1.45 15.17 -5.11
C HIS A 110 -2.66 14.91 -4.21
N ARG A 111 -2.43 14.61 -2.95
CA ARG A 111 -3.51 14.40 -2.00
C ARG A 111 -4.38 15.62 -1.88
N GLN A 112 -3.80 16.79 -1.80
CA GLN A 112 -4.57 18.01 -1.67
C GLN A 112 -5.43 18.26 -2.89
N VAL A 113 -4.89 18.03 -4.06
CA VAL A 113 -5.64 18.19 -5.29
C VAL A 113 -6.80 17.19 -5.32
N ALA A 114 -6.56 15.96 -4.94
CA ALA A 114 -7.60 14.96 -4.94
C ALA A 114 -8.73 15.31 -3.96
N LYS A 115 -8.39 15.91 -2.84
CA LYS A 115 -9.40 16.30 -1.88
C LYS A 115 -10.20 17.48 -2.37
N ALA A 116 -9.60 18.38 -3.08
CA ALA A 116 -10.29 19.55 -3.58
C ALA A 116 -11.22 19.18 -4.72
N GLY A 117 -10.92 18.15 -5.41
CA GLY A 117 -11.76 17.70 -6.48
C GLY A 117 -12.89 16.82 -5.99
#